data_af7c7b3e9cd8a2d999104875a62c1947
#
_entry.id   af7c7b3e9cd8a2d999104875a62c1947
#
_cell.length_a   1.000
_cell.length_b   1.000
_cell.length_c   1.000
_cell.angle_alpha   90.00
_cell.angle_beta   90.00
_cell.angle_gamma   90.00
#
_symmetry.space_group_name_H-M   'P 1'
#
loop_
_entity.id
_entity.type
_entity.pdbx_description
1 polymer ?
#
loop_
_entity_poly.entity_id
_entity_poly.type
_entity_poly.pdbx_seq_one_letter_code
_entity_poly.pdbx_strand_id
1 'polypeptide(L)'
;DYDGTLFRQDEIAAVDVAGIRKWRAAGHLFGVVTGRDYDMLAPQLAHYGITFDYAVCNNGGIICRQDGKVLWQGRIDPAVLSSILQVPGVSRSLHYAFSAAGKTFLCHEQEGSWITREATAWKFPLVKIRESEVGSLPQIHQLSLGYDDPVEAQAVSDVLNARLGEVIHAYPNRGSVDITPLGISKQQGIQQLIGLMGWKDVRVYAIGDETNDLPMIKAFDGYTVDTARPVIKQQAQGSYPGVGAMLEANI
;
A
#
# COMPACT_ATOMS: atom_id res chain seq x y z
N ASP A 1 1.36 -8.37 -2.34
CA ASP A 1 2.00 -7.21 -1.69
C ASP A 1 3.30 -6.83 -2.36
N TYR A 2 3.79 -5.59 -2.12
CA TYR A 2 5.01 -5.04 -2.72
C TYR A 2 6.19 -5.06 -1.74
N ASP A 3 6.18 -4.21 -0.71
CA ASP A 3 7.28 -4.04 0.24
C ASP A 3 7.41 -5.23 1.20
N GLY A 4 8.57 -5.87 1.22
CA GLY A 4 8.80 -7.09 2.01
C GLY A 4 8.35 -8.37 1.32
N THR A 5 7.58 -8.26 0.22
CA THR A 5 7.02 -9.41 -0.50
C THR A 5 7.57 -9.53 -1.92
N LEU A 6 7.26 -8.61 -2.83
CA LEU A 6 7.84 -8.58 -4.17
C LEU A 6 9.19 -7.85 -4.17
N PHE A 7 9.27 -6.69 -3.52
CA PHE A 7 10.47 -5.91 -3.32
C PHE A 7 11.09 -6.24 -1.97
N ARG A 8 12.23 -6.93 -1.97
CA ARG A 8 12.93 -7.44 -0.79
C ARG A 8 14.41 -7.17 -0.90
N GLN A 9 15.06 -6.79 0.22
CA GLN A 9 16.51 -6.53 0.24
C GLN A 9 16.93 -5.49 -0.84
N ASP A 10 16.12 -4.44 -0.99
CA ASP A 10 16.32 -3.33 -1.94
C ASP A 10 16.28 -3.73 -3.43
N GLU A 11 15.71 -4.90 -3.76
CA GLU A 11 15.55 -5.33 -5.15
C GLU A 11 14.30 -6.20 -5.38
N ILE A 12 13.94 -6.40 -6.63
CA ILE A 12 13.04 -7.46 -7.08
C ILE A 12 13.88 -8.56 -7.73
N ALA A 13 13.84 -9.75 -7.14
CA ALA A 13 14.64 -10.86 -7.62
C ALA A 13 14.28 -11.27 -9.06
N ALA A 14 15.30 -11.59 -9.87
CA ALA A 14 15.10 -12.00 -11.27
C ALA A 14 14.16 -13.20 -11.42
N VAL A 15 14.15 -14.10 -10.43
CA VAL A 15 13.23 -15.26 -10.40
C VAL A 15 11.77 -14.84 -10.23
N ASP A 16 11.50 -13.78 -9.47
CA ASP A 16 10.15 -13.23 -9.31
C ASP A 16 9.67 -12.58 -10.61
N VAL A 17 10.54 -11.81 -11.27
CA VAL A 17 10.24 -11.23 -12.60
C VAL A 17 9.94 -12.33 -13.64
N ALA A 18 10.72 -13.40 -13.65
CA ALA A 18 10.51 -14.54 -14.55
C ALA A 18 9.18 -15.26 -14.25
N GLY A 19 8.86 -15.51 -12.99
CA GLY A 19 7.58 -16.11 -12.57
C GLY A 19 6.38 -15.28 -12.97
N ILE A 20 6.43 -13.94 -12.79
CA ILE A 20 5.37 -13.03 -13.23
C ILE A 20 5.17 -13.11 -14.76
N ARG A 21 6.25 -13.15 -15.53
CA ARG A 21 6.16 -13.29 -16.99
C ARG A 21 5.51 -14.61 -17.41
N LYS A 22 5.89 -15.74 -16.78
CA LYS A 22 5.29 -17.06 -17.05
C LYS A 22 3.79 -17.08 -16.71
N TRP A 23 3.43 -16.53 -15.53
CA TRP A 23 2.06 -16.42 -15.08
C TRP A 23 1.18 -15.66 -16.11
N ARG A 24 1.65 -14.51 -16.55
CA ARG A 24 0.94 -13.70 -17.54
C ARG A 24 0.91 -14.37 -18.91
N ALA A 25 1.98 -15.06 -19.32
CA ALA A 25 2.00 -15.84 -20.57
C ALA A 25 1.03 -17.01 -20.57
N ALA A 26 0.69 -17.55 -19.39
CA ALA A 26 -0.36 -18.57 -19.21
C ALA A 26 -1.79 -17.98 -19.27
N GLY A 27 -1.93 -16.66 -19.47
CA GLY A 27 -3.23 -15.99 -19.63
C GLY A 27 -3.83 -15.47 -18.31
N HIS A 28 -3.07 -15.51 -17.21
CA HIS A 28 -3.52 -15.02 -15.92
C HIS A 28 -3.24 -13.52 -15.76
N LEU A 29 -4.08 -12.85 -14.97
CA LEU A 29 -3.88 -11.45 -14.60
C LEU A 29 -2.90 -11.36 -13.43
N PHE A 30 -2.09 -10.31 -13.45
CA PHE A 30 -1.17 -9.98 -12.36
C PHE A 30 -1.44 -8.57 -11.86
N GLY A 31 -1.63 -8.42 -10.56
CA GLY A 31 -1.82 -7.13 -9.89
C GLY A 31 -0.88 -6.96 -8.72
N VAL A 32 -0.59 -5.70 -8.37
CA VAL A 32 0.18 -5.34 -7.18
C VAL A 32 -0.73 -4.64 -6.18
N VAL A 33 -0.63 -5.02 -4.91
CA VAL A 33 -1.36 -4.42 -3.80
C VAL A 33 -0.34 -3.82 -2.83
N THR A 34 -0.48 -2.54 -2.46
CA THR A 34 0.56 -1.83 -1.71
C THR A 34 0.02 -0.65 -0.90
N GLY A 35 0.75 -0.23 0.13
CA GLY A 35 0.53 1.06 0.81
C GLY A 35 1.02 2.27 0.00
N ARG A 36 1.85 2.07 -1.01
CA ARG A 36 2.42 3.14 -1.84
C ARG A 36 1.39 3.76 -2.76
N ASP A 37 1.64 5.02 -3.15
CA ASP A 37 0.94 5.68 -4.27
C ASP A 37 1.30 5.03 -5.61
N TYR A 38 0.42 5.17 -6.59
CA TYR A 38 0.67 4.67 -7.94
C TYR A 38 1.93 5.29 -8.57
N ASP A 39 2.11 6.60 -8.41
CA ASP A 39 3.29 7.33 -8.92
C ASP A 39 4.60 6.92 -8.23
N MET A 40 4.54 6.34 -7.02
CA MET A 40 5.68 5.72 -6.34
C MET A 40 5.96 4.31 -6.86
N LEU A 41 4.92 3.55 -7.15
CA LEU A 41 5.01 2.14 -7.54
C LEU A 41 5.43 1.97 -9.01
N ALA A 42 4.79 2.70 -9.92
CA ALA A 42 4.92 2.47 -11.36
C ALA A 42 6.36 2.63 -11.90
N PRO A 43 7.16 3.63 -11.48
CA PRO A 43 8.56 3.75 -11.89
C PRO A 43 9.42 2.57 -11.44
N GLN A 44 9.18 2.04 -10.25
CA GLN A 44 9.92 0.90 -9.72
C GLN A 44 9.61 -0.38 -10.51
N LEU A 45 8.35 -0.68 -10.77
CA LEU A 45 7.97 -1.83 -11.60
C LEU A 45 8.54 -1.72 -13.01
N ALA A 46 8.50 -0.52 -13.59
CA ALA A 46 9.07 -0.26 -14.92
C ALA A 46 10.59 -0.48 -14.96
N HIS A 47 11.32 -0.09 -13.90
CA HIS A 47 12.76 -0.32 -13.77
C HIS A 47 13.11 -1.82 -13.88
N TYR A 48 12.29 -2.70 -13.28
CA TYR A 48 12.46 -4.16 -13.37
C TYR A 48 11.80 -4.81 -14.58
N GLY A 49 11.21 -4.01 -15.48
CA GLY A 49 10.51 -4.52 -16.66
C GLY A 49 9.29 -5.38 -16.32
N ILE A 50 8.64 -5.11 -15.18
CA ILE A 50 7.42 -5.79 -14.76
C ILE A 50 6.22 -5.08 -15.36
N THR A 51 5.41 -5.86 -16.08
CA THR A 51 4.08 -5.45 -16.53
C THR A 51 3.02 -6.04 -15.61
N PHE A 52 1.99 -5.27 -15.32
CA PHE A 52 0.88 -5.66 -14.46
C PHE A 52 -0.45 -5.19 -15.08
N ASP A 53 -1.56 -5.72 -14.64
CA ASP A 53 -2.87 -5.34 -15.19
C ASP A 53 -3.53 -4.26 -14.33
N TYR A 54 -3.40 -4.39 -13.01
CA TYR A 54 -3.99 -3.49 -12.02
C TYR A 54 -3.05 -3.26 -10.85
N ALA A 55 -3.14 -2.08 -10.26
CA ALA A 55 -2.53 -1.72 -8.99
C ALA A 55 -3.62 -1.31 -8.00
N VAL A 56 -3.62 -1.93 -6.83
CA VAL A 56 -4.42 -1.55 -5.66
C VAL A 56 -3.46 -0.84 -4.72
N CYS A 57 -3.45 0.47 -4.75
CA CYS A 57 -2.51 1.32 -4.01
C CYS A 57 -3.14 1.90 -2.74
N ASN A 58 -2.31 2.52 -1.90
CA ASN A 58 -2.74 3.16 -0.65
C ASN A 58 -3.59 2.24 0.23
N ASN A 59 -3.10 1.01 0.45
CA ASN A 59 -3.78 -0.02 1.23
C ASN A 59 -5.23 -0.32 0.77
N GLY A 60 -5.54 -0.12 -0.50
CA GLY A 60 -6.88 -0.28 -1.07
C GLY A 60 -7.59 1.04 -1.35
N GLY A 61 -6.98 2.19 -1.02
CA GLY A 61 -7.57 3.52 -1.16
C GLY A 61 -7.74 4.00 -2.60
N ILE A 62 -6.98 3.44 -3.54
CA ILE A 62 -7.09 3.75 -4.96
C ILE A 62 -6.81 2.50 -5.81
N ILE A 63 -7.55 2.37 -6.91
CA ILE A 63 -7.37 1.29 -7.88
C ILE A 63 -7.04 1.89 -9.24
N CYS A 64 -5.91 1.50 -9.81
CA CYS A 64 -5.43 1.97 -11.10
C CYS A 64 -5.18 0.82 -12.07
N ARG A 65 -5.29 1.10 -13.36
CA ARG A 65 -4.75 0.25 -14.43
C ARG A 65 -3.25 0.52 -14.62
N GLN A 66 -2.58 -0.33 -15.38
CA GLN A 66 -1.17 -0.17 -15.73
C GLN A 66 -0.83 1.19 -16.38
N ASP A 67 -1.77 1.80 -17.10
CA ASP A 67 -1.61 3.11 -17.75
C ASP A 67 -1.84 4.30 -16.80
N GLY A 68 -2.02 4.05 -15.50
CA GLY A 68 -2.30 5.04 -14.47
C GLY A 68 -3.75 5.52 -14.42
N LYS A 69 -4.63 4.98 -15.28
CA LYS A 69 -6.05 5.34 -15.23
C LYS A 69 -6.66 4.88 -13.91
N VAL A 70 -7.15 5.84 -13.14
CA VAL A 70 -7.90 5.58 -11.90
C VAL A 70 -9.26 4.97 -12.24
N LEU A 71 -9.54 3.81 -11.67
CA LEU A 71 -10.82 3.10 -11.78
C LEU A 71 -11.73 3.40 -10.59
N TRP A 72 -11.14 3.58 -9.42
CA TRP A 72 -11.83 3.87 -8.18
C TRP A 72 -10.89 4.50 -7.17
N GLN A 73 -11.43 5.33 -6.29
CA GLN A 73 -10.69 5.86 -5.13
C GLN A 73 -11.64 6.12 -3.97
N GLY A 74 -11.16 5.87 -2.75
CA GLY A 74 -11.80 6.22 -1.49
C GLY A 74 -11.68 7.71 -1.19
N ARG A 75 -12.24 8.14 -0.04
CA ARG A 75 -12.14 9.52 0.43
C ARG A 75 -12.13 9.58 1.94
N ILE A 76 -11.15 10.27 2.51
CA ILE A 76 -11.18 10.74 3.89
C ILE A 76 -12.04 12.00 3.94
N ASP A 77 -13.02 12.04 4.83
CA ASP A 77 -13.82 13.25 5.05
C ASP A 77 -12.91 14.38 5.54
N PRO A 78 -13.00 15.61 5.01
CA PRO A 78 -12.20 16.75 5.46
C PRO A 78 -12.34 17.06 6.96
N ALA A 79 -13.50 16.84 7.55
CA ALA A 79 -13.70 17.03 9.00
C ALA A 79 -12.94 15.97 9.80
N VAL A 80 -12.91 14.72 9.32
CA VAL A 80 -12.13 13.63 9.90
C VAL A 80 -10.64 13.92 9.76
N LEU A 81 -10.19 14.42 8.61
CA LEU A 81 -8.79 14.80 8.40
C LEU A 81 -8.33 15.86 9.42
N SER A 82 -9.17 16.89 9.66
CA SER A 82 -8.88 17.90 10.68
C SER A 82 -8.78 17.29 12.09
N SER A 83 -9.61 16.29 12.39
CA SER A 83 -9.57 15.58 13.68
C SER A 83 -8.31 14.72 13.82
N ILE A 84 -7.86 14.07 12.74
CA ILE A 84 -6.60 13.30 12.72
C ILE A 84 -5.42 14.19 13.08
N LEU A 85 -5.30 15.36 12.46
CA LEU A 85 -4.18 16.28 12.68
C LEU A 85 -4.12 16.85 14.11
N GLN A 86 -5.20 16.76 14.89
CA GLN A 86 -5.27 17.17 16.29
C GLN A 86 -4.95 16.05 17.28
N VAL A 87 -4.76 14.81 16.82
CA VAL A 87 -4.43 13.68 17.70
C VAL A 87 -3.02 13.84 18.26
N PRO A 88 -2.80 13.68 19.59
CA PRO A 88 -1.49 13.72 20.19
C PRO A 88 -0.51 12.75 19.52
N GLY A 89 0.68 13.25 19.21
CA GLY A 89 1.72 12.48 18.52
C GLY A 89 1.76 12.69 17.00
N VAL A 90 0.64 13.06 16.37
CA VAL A 90 0.63 13.34 14.92
C VAL A 90 1.59 14.48 14.57
N SER A 91 1.59 15.57 15.32
CA SER A 91 2.48 16.72 15.07
C SER A 91 3.99 16.42 15.27
N ARG A 92 4.35 15.29 15.87
CA ARG A 92 5.74 14.84 16.02
C ARG A 92 6.25 14.02 14.83
N SER A 93 5.38 13.72 13.88
CA SER A 93 5.82 13.02 12.67
C SER A 93 6.82 13.86 11.86
N LEU A 94 7.67 13.18 11.12
CA LEU A 94 8.67 13.81 10.25
C LEU A 94 8.05 14.46 9.02
N HIS A 95 6.86 14.01 8.63
CA HIS A 95 6.12 14.56 7.51
C HIS A 95 4.66 14.11 7.50
N TYR A 96 3.84 14.87 6.77
CA TYR A 96 2.50 14.49 6.33
C TYR A 96 2.54 14.29 4.82
N ALA A 97 2.26 13.07 4.36
CA ALA A 97 2.13 12.73 2.95
C ALA A 97 0.67 12.39 2.63
N PHE A 98 0.00 13.26 1.89
CA PHE A 98 -1.38 13.08 1.46
C PHE A 98 -1.43 12.44 0.09
N SER A 99 -2.13 11.33 -0.03
CA SER A 99 -2.37 10.66 -1.29
C SER A 99 -3.68 11.11 -1.90
N ALA A 100 -3.61 11.71 -3.08
CA ALA A 100 -4.76 12.22 -3.81
C ALA A 100 -4.54 12.07 -5.32
N ALA A 101 -5.52 11.51 -6.02
CA ALA A 101 -5.48 11.28 -7.48
C ALA A 101 -4.21 10.52 -7.95
N GLY A 102 -3.71 9.57 -7.16
CA GLY A 102 -2.52 8.75 -7.46
C GLY A 102 -1.18 9.45 -7.22
N LYS A 103 -1.20 10.67 -6.66
CA LYS A 103 -0.01 11.51 -6.39
C LYS A 103 0.20 11.71 -4.91
N THR A 104 1.45 11.94 -4.53
CA THR A 104 1.86 12.27 -3.16
C THR A 104 2.05 13.77 -2.99
N PHE A 105 1.33 14.36 -2.04
CA PHE A 105 1.45 15.76 -1.62
C PHE A 105 2.07 15.82 -0.24
N LEU A 106 3.22 16.49 -0.12
CA LEU A 106 4.01 16.54 1.11
C LEU A 106 3.88 17.90 1.78
N CYS A 107 3.58 17.90 3.08
CA CYS A 107 3.76 19.07 3.94
C CYS A 107 4.32 18.67 5.31
N HIS A 108 4.57 19.65 6.19
CA HIS A 108 5.12 19.40 7.52
C HIS A 108 6.41 18.57 7.50
N GLU A 109 7.32 18.87 6.54
CA GLU A 109 8.56 18.10 6.39
C GLU A 109 9.59 18.57 7.46
N GLN A 110 10.04 17.63 8.29
CA GLN A 110 11.07 17.79 9.31
C GLN A 110 12.42 17.24 8.82
N GLU A 111 13.49 17.62 9.50
CA GLU A 111 14.80 16.98 9.28
C GLU A 111 14.69 15.47 9.56
N GLY A 112 15.33 14.65 8.74
CA GLY A 112 15.22 13.19 8.84
C GLY A 112 14.12 12.55 7.99
N SER A 113 13.20 13.34 7.41
CA SER A 113 12.15 12.80 6.52
C SER A 113 12.76 11.95 5.39
N TRP A 114 12.37 10.69 5.34
CA TRP A 114 12.88 9.71 4.37
C TRP A 114 12.21 9.81 2.98
N ILE A 115 10.99 10.35 2.92
CA ILE A 115 10.18 10.33 1.68
C ILE A 115 10.81 11.13 0.54
N THR A 116 11.47 12.25 0.84
CA THR A 116 12.17 13.07 -0.17
C THR A 116 13.38 12.35 -0.75
N ARG A 117 14.11 11.56 0.05
CA ARG A 117 15.21 10.72 -0.42
C ARG A 117 14.70 9.62 -1.35
N GLU A 118 13.60 8.97 -0.98
CA GLU A 118 12.97 7.95 -1.79
C GLU A 118 12.43 8.52 -3.11
N ALA A 119 11.78 9.69 -3.07
CA ALA A 119 11.32 10.39 -4.26
C ALA A 119 12.47 10.71 -5.24
N THR A 120 13.62 11.12 -4.71
CA THR A 120 14.82 11.38 -5.51
C THR A 120 15.40 10.11 -6.12
N ALA A 121 15.52 9.04 -5.32
CA ALA A 121 16.09 7.77 -5.74
C ALA A 121 15.26 7.10 -6.85
N TRP A 122 13.96 7.11 -6.73
CA TRP A 122 13.02 6.44 -7.64
C TRP A 122 12.35 7.38 -8.65
N LYS A 123 12.68 8.69 -8.60
CA LYS A 123 12.20 9.71 -9.55
C LYS A 123 10.68 9.80 -9.64
N PHE A 124 9.96 9.56 -8.55
CA PHE A 124 8.51 9.79 -8.53
C PHE A 124 8.19 11.25 -8.17
N PRO A 125 7.08 11.80 -8.71
CA PRO A 125 6.70 13.17 -8.43
C PRO A 125 6.24 13.33 -6.98
N LEU A 126 6.89 14.23 -6.25
CA LEU A 126 6.52 14.63 -4.90
C LEU A 126 6.15 16.12 -4.93
N VAL A 127 4.89 16.43 -4.66
CA VAL A 127 4.38 17.80 -4.69
C VAL A 127 4.46 18.39 -3.29
N LYS A 128 5.38 19.34 -3.07
CA LYS A 128 5.46 20.06 -1.78
C LYS A 128 4.36 21.13 -1.72
N ILE A 129 3.62 21.13 -0.62
CA ILE A 129 2.52 22.07 -0.35
C ILE A 129 2.65 22.65 1.07
N ARG A 130 1.97 23.77 1.32
CA ARG A 130 1.79 24.32 2.67
C ARG A 130 0.58 23.66 3.34
N GLU A 131 0.55 23.59 4.66
CA GLU A 131 -0.59 23.05 5.41
C GLU A 131 -1.91 23.75 5.07
N SER A 132 -1.86 25.07 4.81
CA SER A 132 -3.04 25.84 4.37
C SER A 132 -3.62 25.41 3.02
N GLU A 133 -2.88 24.68 2.20
CA GLU A 133 -3.29 24.19 0.89
C GLU A 133 -3.93 22.80 0.93
N VAL A 134 -3.83 22.10 2.06
CA VAL A 134 -4.38 20.73 2.23
C VAL A 134 -5.89 20.70 1.93
N GLY A 135 -6.63 21.71 2.38
CA GLY A 135 -8.08 21.81 2.12
C GLY A 135 -8.47 21.97 0.64
N SER A 136 -7.52 22.36 -0.23
CA SER A 136 -7.72 22.51 -1.67
C SER A 136 -7.30 21.27 -2.48
N LEU A 137 -6.73 20.26 -1.82
CA LEU A 137 -6.35 19.02 -2.49
C LEU A 137 -7.60 18.32 -3.06
N PRO A 138 -7.44 17.61 -4.18
CA PRO A 138 -8.49 16.73 -4.66
C PRO A 138 -8.75 15.64 -3.60
N GLN A 139 -9.70 14.79 -3.86
CA GLN A 139 -10.13 13.73 -2.95
C GLN A 139 -8.95 12.95 -2.34
N ILE A 140 -8.65 13.20 -1.05
CA ILE A 140 -7.60 12.51 -0.29
C ILE A 140 -8.13 11.12 0.10
N HIS A 141 -7.36 10.07 -0.16
CA HIS A 141 -7.73 8.70 0.14
C HIS A 141 -6.77 7.99 1.09
N GLN A 142 -5.60 8.58 1.35
CA GLN A 142 -4.69 8.15 2.41
C GLN A 142 -3.93 9.36 2.95
N LEU A 143 -3.60 9.32 4.24
CA LEU A 143 -2.60 10.16 4.89
C LEU A 143 -1.54 9.23 5.48
N SER A 144 -0.27 9.43 5.11
CA SER A 144 0.87 8.74 5.72
C SER A 144 1.66 9.71 6.58
N LEU A 145 1.97 9.28 7.81
CA LEU A 145 2.79 10.00 8.79
C LEU A 145 4.13 9.27 8.91
N GLY A 146 5.24 9.97 8.78
CA GLY A 146 6.58 9.40 8.95
C GLY A 146 7.09 9.54 10.38
N TYR A 147 7.78 8.53 10.91
CA TYR A 147 8.47 8.53 12.21
C TYR A 147 9.84 7.88 12.09
N ASP A 148 10.78 8.26 12.97
CA ASP A 148 12.08 7.57 13.07
C ASP A 148 11.98 6.27 13.86
N ASP A 149 11.08 6.23 14.86
CA ASP A 149 10.90 5.10 15.76
C ASP A 149 9.63 4.32 15.42
N PRO A 150 9.74 3.04 15.03
CA PRO A 150 8.56 2.17 14.82
C PRO A 150 7.69 2.01 16.06
N VAL A 151 8.23 2.14 17.28
CA VAL A 151 7.46 2.07 18.53
C VAL A 151 6.56 3.30 18.67
N GLU A 152 7.07 4.49 18.28
CA GLU A 152 6.24 5.70 18.24
C GLU A 152 5.16 5.61 17.18
N ALA A 153 5.47 5.12 15.99
CA ALA A 153 4.49 4.89 14.93
C ALA A 153 3.35 3.96 15.42
N GLN A 154 3.70 2.86 16.08
CA GLN A 154 2.70 1.95 16.66
C GLN A 154 1.83 2.66 17.70
N ALA A 155 2.43 3.40 18.64
CA ALA A 155 1.69 4.09 19.69
C ALA A 155 0.72 5.15 19.13
N VAL A 156 1.14 5.90 18.09
CA VAL A 156 0.27 6.88 17.43
C VAL A 156 -0.86 6.19 16.67
N SER A 157 -0.58 5.09 15.99
CA SER A 157 -1.60 4.26 15.33
C SER A 157 -2.66 3.78 16.32
N ASP A 158 -2.24 3.28 17.49
CA ASP A 158 -3.16 2.80 18.54
C ASP A 158 -4.06 3.93 19.05
N VAL A 159 -3.50 5.13 19.28
CA VAL A 159 -4.27 6.30 19.71
C VAL A 159 -5.25 6.77 18.64
N LEU A 160 -4.85 6.77 17.37
CA LEU A 160 -5.72 7.11 16.24
C LEU A 160 -6.90 6.13 16.15
N ASN A 161 -6.64 4.83 16.18
CA ASN A 161 -7.68 3.82 16.13
C ASN A 161 -8.61 3.86 17.36
N ALA A 162 -8.07 4.14 18.56
CA ALA A 162 -8.88 4.27 19.77
C ALA A 162 -9.83 5.48 19.72
N ARG A 163 -9.42 6.60 19.10
CA ARG A 163 -10.19 7.85 19.06
C ARG A 163 -11.09 7.97 17.85
N LEU A 164 -10.66 7.46 16.71
CA LEU A 164 -11.29 7.70 15.40
C LEU A 164 -11.59 6.38 14.64
N GLY A 165 -11.43 5.22 15.27
CA GLY A 165 -11.59 3.91 14.63
C GLY A 165 -12.99 3.60 14.10
N GLU A 166 -13.99 4.44 14.40
CA GLU A 166 -15.32 4.36 13.80
C GLU A 166 -15.38 5.01 12.39
N VAL A 167 -14.36 5.77 12.00
CA VAL A 167 -14.35 6.53 10.73
C VAL A 167 -13.07 6.34 9.92
N ILE A 168 -11.97 5.89 10.54
CA ILE A 168 -10.68 5.60 9.90
C ILE A 168 -10.12 4.25 10.35
N HIS A 169 -9.12 3.80 9.59
CA HIS A 169 -8.18 2.78 10.06
C HIS A 169 -6.74 3.30 9.91
N ALA A 170 -5.97 3.24 11.00
CA ALA A 170 -4.56 3.58 11.02
C ALA A 170 -3.73 2.30 11.07
N TYR A 171 -2.86 2.09 10.08
CA TYR A 171 -1.98 0.94 9.95
C TYR A 171 -0.54 1.35 10.29
N PRO A 172 0.08 0.80 11.34
CA PRO A 172 1.51 1.00 11.55
C PRO A 172 2.27 0.18 10.52
N ASN A 173 3.25 0.79 9.87
CA ASN A 173 4.09 0.16 8.87
C ASN A 173 5.54 0.63 9.05
N ARG A 174 6.34 -0.14 9.82
CA ARG A 174 7.71 0.23 10.19
C ARG A 174 7.75 1.65 10.81
N GLY A 175 8.44 2.60 10.20
CA GLY A 175 8.48 4.02 10.60
C GLY A 175 7.35 4.88 10.01
N SER A 176 6.21 4.31 9.62
CA SER A 176 5.06 5.03 9.09
C SER A 176 3.77 4.66 9.78
N VAL A 177 2.80 5.55 9.75
CA VAL A 177 1.39 5.25 10.02
C VAL A 177 0.58 5.64 8.80
N ASP A 178 0.02 4.65 8.13
CA ASP A 178 -0.87 4.85 6.99
C ASP A 178 -2.32 4.89 7.45
N ILE A 179 -3.01 5.99 7.17
CA ILE A 179 -4.38 6.25 7.61
C ILE A 179 -5.30 6.27 6.40
N THR A 180 -6.28 5.38 6.40
CA THR A 180 -7.31 5.27 5.35
C THR A 180 -8.70 5.47 5.94
N PRO A 181 -9.73 5.72 5.13
CA PRO A 181 -11.12 5.63 5.58
C PRO A 181 -11.42 4.24 6.15
N LEU A 182 -12.35 4.17 7.10
CA LEU A 182 -12.83 2.88 7.60
C LEU A 182 -13.36 2.00 6.46
N GLY A 183 -13.10 0.70 6.54
CA GLY A 183 -13.49 -0.26 5.51
C GLY A 183 -12.56 -0.32 4.29
N ILE A 184 -11.51 0.51 4.27
CA ILE A 184 -10.46 0.44 3.26
C ILE A 184 -9.33 -0.45 3.77
N SER A 185 -9.01 -1.49 3.01
CA SER A 185 -7.90 -2.40 3.26
C SER A 185 -7.44 -3.03 1.95
N LYS A 186 -6.28 -3.67 1.94
CA LYS A 186 -5.78 -4.43 0.78
C LYS A 186 -6.80 -5.46 0.28
N GLN A 187 -7.48 -6.15 1.20
CA GLN A 187 -8.57 -7.08 0.86
C GLN A 187 -9.73 -6.39 0.18
N GLN A 188 -10.23 -5.30 0.77
CA GLN A 188 -11.37 -4.56 0.23
C GLN A 188 -11.06 -3.96 -1.14
N GLY A 189 -9.82 -3.48 -1.35
CA GLY A 189 -9.37 -3.00 -2.66
C GLY A 189 -9.42 -4.08 -3.74
N ILE A 190 -9.01 -5.31 -3.44
CA ILE A 190 -9.12 -6.45 -4.37
C ILE A 190 -10.59 -6.78 -4.64
N GLN A 191 -11.44 -6.85 -3.61
CA GLN A 191 -12.88 -7.12 -3.77
C GLN A 191 -13.57 -6.03 -4.59
N GLN A 192 -13.22 -4.76 -4.36
CA GLN A 192 -13.72 -3.63 -5.14
C GLN A 192 -13.30 -3.74 -6.61
N LEU A 193 -12.04 -4.12 -6.89
CA LEU A 193 -11.57 -4.36 -8.26
C LEU A 193 -12.38 -5.46 -8.95
N ILE A 194 -12.60 -6.60 -8.28
CA ILE A 194 -13.39 -7.72 -8.81
C ILE A 194 -14.80 -7.24 -9.17
N GLY A 195 -15.43 -6.47 -8.28
CA GLY A 195 -16.77 -5.90 -8.50
C GLY A 195 -16.81 -4.92 -9.68
N LEU A 196 -15.84 -4.00 -9.78
CA LEU A 196 -15.72 -3.04 -10.86
C LEU A 196 -15.57 -3.69 -12.24
N MET A 197 -14.81 -4.80 -12.27
CA MET A 197 -14.57 -5.53 -13.51
C MET A 197 -15.69 -6.51 -13.86
N GLY A 198 -16.66 -6.72 -12.96
CA GLY A 198 -17.76 -7.66 -13.15
C GLY A 198 -17.31 -9.12 -13.24
N TRP A 199 -16.11 -9.44 -12.70
CA TRP A 199 -15.60 -10.80 -12.75
C TRP A 199 -16.42 -11.74 -11.86
N LYS A 200 -16.76 -12.89 -12.40
CA LYS A 200 -17.46 -13.97 -11.70
C LYS A 200 -16.56 -15.20 -11.65
N ASP A 201 -16.67 -15.95 -10.56
CA ASP A 201 -15.96 -17.21 -10.37
C ASP A 201 -14.43 -17.11 -10.55
N VAL A 202 -13.85 -15.94 -10.17
CA VAL A 202 -12.40 -15.74 -10.22
C VAL A 202 -11.73 -16.35 -9.00
N ARG A 203 -10.59 -17.00 -9.22
CA ARG A 203 -9.69 -17.42 -8.16
C ARG A 203 -8.60 -16.38 -7.97
N VAL A 204 -8.40 -15.94 -6.74
CA VAL A 204 -7.42 -14.93 -6.38
C VAL A 204 -6.35 -15.55 -5.51
N TYR A 205 -5.11 -15.52 -5.97
CA TYR A 205 -3.93 -15.87 -5.20
C TYR A 205 -3.32 -14.60 -4.63
N ALA A 206 -3.17 -14.53 -3.31
CA ALA A 206 -2.61 -13.38 -2.62
C ALA A 206 -1.34 -13.79 -1.86
N ILE A 207 -0.34 -12.91 -1.84
CA ILE A 207 0.89 -13.14 -1.06
C ILE A 207 1.30 -11.83 -0.38
N GLY A 208 1.68 -11.91 0.91
CA GLY A 208 2.05 -10.76 1.72
C GLY A 208 2.90 -11.16 2.93
N ASP A 209 3.50 -10.20 3.65
CA ASP A 209 4.43 -10.47 4.75
C ASP A 209 4.11 -9.77 6.07
N GLU A 210 3.17 -8.80 6.07
CA GLU A 210 2.86 -7.97 7.22
C GLU A 210 1.40 -8.07 7.68
N THR A 211 1.11 -7.43 8.82
CA THR A 211 -0.22 -7.48 9.46
C THR A 211 -1.31 -6.85 8.61
N ASN A 212 -1.01 -5.80 7.83
CA ASN A 212 -1.95 -5.20 6.89
C ASN A 212 -2.28 -6.10 5.68
N ASP A 213 -1.52 -7.19 5.47
CA ASP A 213 -1.79 -8.21 4.46
C ASP A 213 -2.73 -9.32 4.96
N LEU A 214 -2.82 -9.52 6.27
CA LEU A 214 -3.62 -10.60 6.86
C LEU A 214 -5.07 -10.63 6.37
N PRO A 215 -5.77 -9.49 6.21
CA PRO A 215 -7.11 -9.53 5.65
C PRO A 215 -7.18 -10.18 4.27
N MET A 216 -6.27 -9.83 3.34
CA MET A 216 -6.26 -10.43 2.00
C MET A 216 -5.77 -11.89 2.02
N ILE A 217 -4.77 -12.24 2.88
CA ILE A 217 -4.28 -13.62 3.05
C ILE A 217 -5.41 -14.54 3.51
N LYS A 218 -6.28 -14.07 4.41
CA LYS A 218 -7.40 -14.85 4.94
C LYS A 218 -8.59 -14.95 3.99
N ALA A 219 -8.81 -13.94 3.15
CA ALA A 219 -9.99 -13.84 2.31
C ALA A 219 -9.84 -14.56 0.97
N PHE A 220 -8.61 -14.80 0.52
CA PHE A 220 -8.29 -15.40 -0.76
C PHE A 220 -7.41 -16.65 -0.60
N ASP A 221 -6.91 -17.23 -1.69
CA ASP A 221 -5.86 -18.25 -1.62
C ASP A 221 -4.55 -17.55 -1.19
N GLY A 222 -4.40 -17.39 0.12
CA GLY A 222 -3.45 -16.51 0.75
C GLY A 222 -2.18 -17.20 1.20
N TYR A 223 -1.06 -16.70 0.75
CA TYR A 223 0.29 -17.18 1.03
C TYR A 223 1.15 -16.09 1.66
N THR A 224 2.31 -16.48 2.13
CA THR A 224 3.32 -15.54 2.64
C THR A 224 4.71 -15.89 2.10
N VAL A 225 5.68 -15.01 2.34
CA VAL A 225 7.09 -15.27 2.01
C VAL A 225 7.81 -15.96 3.17
N ASP A 226 8.86 -16.72 2.85
CA ASP A 226 9.64 -17.48 3.85
C ASP A 226 10.31 -16.57 4.90
N THR A 227 10.52 -15.30 4.58
CA THR A 227 11.07 -14.29 5.48
C THR A 227 10.05 -13.66 6.42
N ALA A 228 8.73 -13.89 6.22
CA ALA A 228 7.68 -13.33 7.06
C ALA A 228 7.75 -13.82 8.50
N ARG A 229 7.25 -13.00 9.40
CA ARG A 229 7.17 -13.32 10.84
C ARG A 229 6.29 -14.57 11.10
N PRO A 230 6.59 -15.34 12.15
CA PRO A 230 5.82 -16.55 12.47
C PRO A 230 4.31 -16.32 12.59
N VAL A 231 3.89 -15.18 13.13
CA VAL A 231 2.48 -14.82 13.28
C VAL A 231 1.75 -14.71 11.94
N ILE A 232 2.43 -14.28 10.88
CA ILE A 232 1.86 -14.22 9.53
C ILE A 232 1.82 -15.62 8.91
N LYS A 233 2.93 -16.37 9.02
CA LYS A 233 3.02 -17.76 8.50
C LYS A 233 1.93 -18.67 9.04
N GLN A 234 1.58 -18.54 10.32
CA GLN A 234 0.53 -19.35 10.96
C GLN A 234 -0.88 -19.09 10.38
N GLN A 235 -1.07 -17.99 9.68
CA GLN A 235 -2.37 -17.58 9.14
C GLN A 235 -2.47 -17.70 7.62
N ALA A 236 -1.34 -17.98 6.95
CA ALA A 236 -1.28 -18.27 5.53
C ALA A 236 -1.46 -19.75 5.24
N GLN A 237 -1.91 -20.09 4.03
CA GLN A 237 -2.00 -21.49 3.57
C GLN A 237 -0.63 -22.16 3.40
N GLY A 238 0.40 -21.35 3.19
CA GLY A 238 1.78 -21.79 3.05
C GLY A 238 2.72 -20.62 2.82
N SER A 239 4.02 -20.90 2.75
CA SER A 239 5.03 -19.90 2.43
C SER A 239 5.85 -20.29 1.20
N TYR A 240 6.40 -19.28 0.53
CA TYR A 240 7.25 -19.44 -0.65
C TYR A 240 8.49 -18.57 -0.52
N PRO A 241 9.60 -18.93 -1.21
CA PRO A 241 10.79 -18.09 -1.25
C PRO A 241 10.53 -16.69 -1.83
N GLY A 242 9.49 -16.52 -2.64
CA GLY A 242 9.08 -15.27 -3.26
C GLY A 242 7.83 -15.39 -4.11
N VAL A 243 7.45 -14.28 -4.72
CA VAL A 243 6.25 -14.18 -5.56
C VAL A 243 6.31 -15.13 -6.77
N GLY A 244 7.46 -15.18 -7.45
CA GLY A 244 7.65 -16.03 -8.62
C GLY A 244 7.42 -17.51 -8.33
N ALA A 245 7.93 -18.01 -7.21
CA ALA A 245 7.75 -19.40 -6.80
C ALA A 245 6.28 -19.72 -6.50
N MET A 246 5.56 -18.80 -5.85
CA MET A 246 4.11 -18.95 -5.59
C MET A 246 3.33 -18.99 -6.91
N LEU A 247 3.63 -18.09 -7.83
CA LEU A 247 2.95 -18.05 -9.13
C LEU A 247 3.20 -19.32 -9.94
N GLU A 248 4.46 -19.79 -10.03
CA GLU A 248 4.82 -21.00 -10.77
C GLU A 248 4.17 -22.29 -10.20
N ALA A 249 3.98 -22.34 -8.88
CA ALA A 249 3.30 -23.47 -8.23
C ALA A 249 1.77 -23.51 -8.48
N ASN A 250 1.20 -22.44 -9.04
CA ASN A 250 -0.25 -22.28 -9.22
C ASN A 250 -0.68 -22.00 -10.67
N ILE A 251 0.24 -22.16 -11.64
CA ILE A 251 -0.07 -22.10 -13.09
C ILE A 251 -0.90 -23.30 -13.53
#